data_e5879ce198f97e820089e950a7852f62
#
_entry.id   e5879ce198f97e820089e950a7852f62
#
_cell.length_a   1.000
_cell.length_b   1.000
_cell.length_c   1.000
_cell.angle_alpha   90.00
_cell.angle_beta   90.00
_cell.angle_gamma   90.00
#
_symmetry.space_group_name_H-M   'P 1'
#
loop_
_entity.id
_entity.type
_entity.pdbx_description
1 polymer ?
#
loop_
_entity_poly.entity_id
_entity_poly.type
_entity_poly.pdbx_seq_one_letter_code
_entity_poly.pdbx_strand_id
1 'polypeptide(L)'
;MKKYIKSTLLMLLSICLFTACSDDNDSNPTLVAPTTFVLNTPAIANSVVDLAHSSAIVLTCTQPGYGFPASTTYSVAVATKADMSDAVKLSTNSSTARIELDAKEIAAALTNIKVEEGATEADFPMNIPVYFQAEAVITTTMGTAVETSRIKSNVVSLNKVDLEFSLPPVLLPENIYLIGKFCEWNWDKCVAMAPVYDTDDT
;
A
#
# COMPACT_ATOMS: atom_id res chain seq x y z
N MET A 1 -9.00 -75.38 2.56
CA MET A 1 -8.59 -74.42 1.52
C MET A 1 -9.39 -73.10 1.55
N LYS A 2 -10.70 -73.10 1.65
CA LYS A 2 -11.49 -71.82 1.66
C LYS A 2 -11.21 -70.85 2.80
N LYS A 3 -10.71 -71.30 3.98
CA LYS A 3 -10.36 -70.43 5.13
C LYS A 3 -9.08 -69.62 4.91
N TYR A 4 -8.10 -70.18 4.25
CA TYR A 4 -6.80 -69.52 4.00
C TYR A 4 -6.88 -68.48 2.88
N ILE A 5 -7.74 -68.71 1.89
CA ILE A 5 -7.98 -67.77 0.81
C ILE A 5 -8.59 -66.44 1.32
N LYS A 6 -9.49 -66.52 2.30
CA LYS A 6 -10.09 -65.33 2.92
C LYS A 6 -9.08 -64.53 3.75
N SER A 7 -8.19 -65.24 4.46
CA SER A 7 -7.13 -64.61 5.28
C SER A 7 -6.06 -63.94 4.42
N THR A 8 -5.61 -64.61 3.32
CA THR A 8 -4.66 -64.03 2.38
C THR A 8 -5.24 -62.83 1.62
N LEU A 9 -6.54 -62.89 1.25
CA LEU A 9 -7.21 -61.76 0.58
C LEU A 9 -7.31 -60.57 1.51
N LEU A 10 -7.63 -60.79 2.81
CA LEU A 10 -7.71 -59.72 3.79
C LEU A 10 -6.34 -59.07 4.06
N MET A 11 -5.27 -59.89 4.08
CA MET A 11 -3.88 -59.43 4.27
C MET A 11 -3.39 -58.62 3.06
N LEU A 12 -3.73 -59.03 1.84
CA LEU A 12 -3.41 -58.25 0.64
C LEU A 12 -4.19 -56.91 0.60
N LEU A 13 -5.44 -56.88 1.05
CA LEU A 13 -6.23 -55.66 1.09
C LEU A 13 -5.69 -54.66 2.12
N SER A 14 -5.16 -55.14 3.25
CA SER A 14 -4.52 -54.26 4.26
C SER A 14 -3.20 -53.65 3.79
N ILE A 15 -2.43 -54.34 2.96
CA ILE A 15 -1.19 -53.80 2.40
C ILE A 15 -1.44 -52.66 1.41
N CYS A 16 -2.53 -52.73 0.62
CA CYS A 16 -2.92 -51.66 -0.30
C CYS A 16 -3.38 -50.40 0.40
N LEU A 17 -3.82 -50.44 1.67
CA LEU A 17 -4.25 -49.27 2.43
C LEU A 17 -3.06 -48.46 2.99
N PHE A 18 -1.86 -49.00 3.08
CA PHE A 18 -0.67 -48.31 3.59
C PHE A 18 0.16 -47.67 2.48
N THR A 19 -0.12 -47.94 1.20
CA THR A 19 0.62 -47.31 0.09
C THR A 19 -0.05 -46.01 -0.44
N ALA A 20 -1.18 -45.60 0.17
CA ALA A 20 -1.92 -44.42 -0.26
C ALA A 20 -1.45 -43.12 0.38
N CYS A 21 -0.43 -43.16 1.24
CA CYS A 21 0.26 -41.98 1.74
C CYS A 21 1.69 -41.96 1.21
N SER A 22 1.86 -41.75 -0.08
CA SER A 22 3.07 -41.08 -0.52
C SER A 22 2.86 -39.63 -0.15
N ASP A 23 3.61 -39.13 0.82
CA ASP A 23 3.75 -37.69 1.03
C ASP A 23 4.32 -37.12 -0.27
N ASP A 24 3.45 -36.69 -1.18
CA ASP A 24 3.81 -35.83 -2.29
C ASP A 24 4.18 -34.47 -1.72
N ASN A 25 5.27 -34.40 -0.98
CA ASN A 25 5.89 -33.14 -0.54
C ASN A 25 6.32 -32.27 -1.74
N ASP A 26 6.37 -32.85 -2.94
CA ASP A 26 6.65 -32.13 -4.18
C ASP A 26 5.50 -31.23 -4.64
N SER A 27 4.30 -31.38 -4.07
CA SER A 27 3.14 -30.53 -4.39
C SER A 27 2.91 -29.38 -3.43
N ASN A 28 3.69 -29.26 -2.36
CA ASN A 28 3.58 -28.13 -1.45
C ASN A 28 4.15 -26.87 -2.13
N PRO A 29 3.34 -25.80 -2.30
CA PRO A 29 3.82 -24.59 -2.92
C PRO A 29 4.91 -23.97 -2.05
N THR A 30 6.10 -23.82 -2.62
CA THR A 30 7.24 -23.16 -1.97
C THR A 30 7.32 -21.70 -2.42
N LEU A 31 7.60 -20.81 -1.48
CA LEU A 31 7.82 -19.41 -1.79
C LEU A 31 9.08 -19.26 -2.65
N VAL A 32 8.90 -18.74 -3.86
CA VAL A 32 9.99 -18.33 -4.74
C VAL A 32 10.13 -16.81 -4.63
N ALA A 33 11.35 -16.33 -4.40
CA ALA A 33 11.61 -14.89 -4.42
C ALA A 33 11.35 -14.35 -5.83
N PRO A 34 10.46 -13.34 -6.01
CA PRO A 34 10.14 -12.82 -7.32
C PRO A 34 11.33 -12.05 -7.90
N THR A 35 11.57 -12.22 -9.20
CA THR A 35 12.67 -11.54 -9.91
C THR A 35 12.18 -10.39 -10.78
N THR A 36 10.89 -10.35 -11.08
CA THR A 36 10.27 -9.34 -11.96
C THR A 36 8.98 -8.82 -11.36
N PHE A 37 8.84 -7.50 -11.37
CA PHE A 37 7.62 -6.79 -11.02
C PHE A 37 7.57 -5.51 -11.85
N VAL A 38 6.54 -5.36 -12.69
CA VAL A 38 6.44 -4.25 -13.64
C VAL A 38 5.23 -3.39 -13.32
N LEU A 39 5.48 -2.10 -13.08
CA LEU A 39 4.48 -1.05 -13.08
C LEU A 39 4.31 -0.57 -14.54
N ASN A 40 3.09 -0.64 -15.07
CA ASN A 40 2.80 -0.25 -16.43
C ASN A 40 2.76 1.27 -16.57
N THR A 41 3.34 1.78 -17.64
CA THR A 41 3.24 3.21 -17.95
C THR A 41 1.78 3.59 -18.19
N PRO A 42 1.23 4.57 -17.43
CA PRO A 42 -0.15 4.99 -17.61
C PRO A 42 -0.38 5.58 -19.02
N ALA A 43 -1.55 5.35 -19.59
CA ALA A 43 -1.91 5.93 -20.90
C ALA A 43 -1.87 7.47 -20.89
N ILE A 44 -2.08 8.08 -19.72
CA ILE A 44 -2.05 9.54 -19.50
C ILE A 44 -0.65 10.10 -19.25
N ALA A 45 0.42 9.29 -19.34
CA ALA A 45 1.79 9.68 -18.97
C ALA A 45 2.29 10.96 -19.65
N ASN A 46 1.85 11.23 -20.89
CA ASN A 46 2.23 12.40 -21.66
C ASN A 46 1.14 13.49 -21.71
N SER A 47 -0.01 13.24 -21.12
CA SER A 47 -1.10 14.21 -20.99
C SER A 47 -0.86 15.14 -19.81
N VAL A 48 -1.50 16.30 -19.83
CA VAL A 48 -1.58 17.16 -18.64
C VAL A 48 -2.56 16.51 -17.66
N VAL A 49 -2.12 16.31 -16.44
CA VAL A 49 -2.91 15.75 -15.35
C VAL A 49 -3.10 16.84 -14.29
N ASP A 50 -4.32 17.29 -14.14
CA ASP A 50 -4.73 18.23 -13.10
C ASP A 50 -5.14 17.46 -11.86
N LEU A 51 -4.34 17.54 -10.79
CA LEU A 51 -4.62 16.83 -9.53
C LEU A 51 -5.77 17.44 -8.76
N ALA A 52 -5.98 18.75 -8.85
CA ALA A 52 -7.03 19.44 -8.12
C ALA A 52 -8.43 19.03 -8.62
N HIS A 53 -8.55 18.75 -9.91
CA HIS A 53 -9.80 18.36 -10.57
C HIS A 53 -9.89 16.86 -10.86
N SER A 54 -8.90 16.07 -10.44
CA SER A 54 -8.92 14.61 -10.54
C SER A 54 -9.37 13.98 -9.24
N SER A 55 -10.19 12.93 -9.31
CA SER A 55 -10.55 12.15 -8.11
C SER A 55 -9.46 11.13 -7.76
N ALA A 56 -8.91 10.47 -8.77
CA ALA A 56 -7.91 9.43 -8.58
C ALA A 56 -6.99 9.26 -9.79
N ILE A 57 -5.79 8.76 -9.53
CA ILE A 57 -4.85 8.28 -10.53
C ILE A 57 -4.82 6.75 -10.46
N VAL A 58 -5.06 6.12 -11.60
CA VAL A 58 -5.10 4.66 -11.70
C VAL A 58 -3.79 4.15 -12.29
N LEU A 59 -3.10 3.32 -11.54
CA LEU A 59 -1.93 2.58 -11.98
C LEU A 59 -2.28 1.09 -12.12
N THR A 60 -1.58 0.41 -13.01
CA THR A 60 -1.68 -1.05 -13.17
C THR A 60 -0.30 -1.67 -13.15
N CYS A 61 -0.20 -2.88 -12.63
CA CYS A 61 1.07 -3.60 -12.56
C CYS A 61 0.89 -5.07 -12.93
N THR A 62 2.01 -5.75 -13.15
CA THR A 62 2.02 -7.21 -13.25
C THR A 62 1.93 -7.81 -11.84
N GLN A 63 1.47 -9.05 -11.73
CA GLN A 63 1.57 -9.77 -10.48
C GLN A 63 2.96 -10.42 -10.38
N PRO A 64 3.72 -10.23 -9.28
CA PRO A 64 4.98 -10.93 -9.10
C PRO A 64 4.80 -12.45 -9.01
N GLY A 65 5.75 -13.20 -9.58
CA GLY A 65 5.72 -14.67 -9.56
C GLY A 65 6.31 -15.22 -8.26
N TYR A 66 5.47 -15.62 -7.31
CA TYR A 66 5.89 -16.20 -6.03
C TYR A 66 5.95 -17.73 -6.02
N GLY A 67 5.76 -18.39 -7.18
CA GLY A 67 5.69 -19.85 -7.31
C GLY A 67 4.31 -20.43 -7.04
N PHE A 68 3.39 -19.66 -6.46
CA PHE A 68 1.99 -20.03 -6.20
C PHE A 68 1.12 -18.77 -6.15
N PRO A 69 -0.23 -18.92 -6.28
CA PRO A 69 -1.15 -17.81 -6.05
C PRO A 69 -1.09 -17.34 -4.60
N ALA A 70 -0.57 -16.13 -4.37
CA ALA A 70 -0.39 -15.57 -3.04
C ALA A 70 -1.22 -14.30 -2.86
N SER A 71 -1.71 -14.07 -1.63
CA SER A 71 -2.31 -12.80 -1.25
C SER A 71 -1.23 -11.71 -1.25
N THR A 72 -1.29 -10.84 -2.25
CA THR A 72 -0.28 -9.79 -2.46
C THR A 72 -0.88 -8.44 -2.12
N THR A 73 -0.14 -7.67 -1.34
CA THR A 73 -0.45 -6.26 -1.06
C THR A 73 0.49 -5.39 -1.89
N TYR A 74 -0.09 -4.44 -2.59
CA TYR A 74 0.60 -3.44 -3.39
C TYR A 74 0.53 -2.09 -2.69
N SER A 75 1.64 -1.41 -2.57
CA SER A 75 1.74 -0.02 -2.12
C SER A 75 2.52 0.80 -3.14
N VAL A 76 2.33 2.12 -3.14
CA VAL A 76 2.97 3.02 -4.11
C VAL A 76 3.67 4.15 -3.37
N ALA A 77 4.84 4.52 -3.86
CA ALA A 77 5.53 5.74 -3.50
C ALA A 77 5.50 6.73 -4.67
N VAL A 78 5.38 8.01 -4.34
CA VAL A 78 5.41 9.14 -5.27
C VAL A 78 6.64 10.00 -5.00
N ALA A 79 7.22 10.56 -6.06
CA ALA A 79 8.42 11.39 -5.99
C ALA A 79 8.38 12.50 -7.05
N THR A 80 9.18 13.56 -6.86
CA THR A 80 9.43 14.58 -7.89
C THR A 80 10.73 14.32 -8.64
N LYS A 81 11.54 13.36 -8.20
CA LYS A 81 12.81 12.96 -8.80
C LYS A 81 12.75 11.55 -9.37
N ALA A 82 13.35 11.36 -10.55
CA ALA A 82 13.32 10.08 -11.25
C ALA A 82 14.07 8.95 -10.52
N ASP A 83 15.02 9.29 -9.67
CA ASP A 83 15.77 8.36 -8.83
C ASP A 83 15.05 7.96 -7.55
N MET A 84 13.83 8.49 -7.32
CA MET A 84 13.02 8.26 -6.13
C MET A 84 13.72 8.68 -4.82
N SER A 85 14.69 9.59 -4.86
CA SER A 85 15.45 10.02 -3.67
C SER A 85 14.61 10.84 -2.67
N ASP A 86 13.53 11.46 -3.14
CA ASP A 86 12.55 12.23 -2.37
C ASP A 86 11.21 11.51 -2.21
N ALA A 87 11.20 10.18 -2.40
CA ALA A 87 9.96 9.41 -2.46
C ALA A 87 9.20 9.39 -1.12
N VAL A 88 7.92 9.67 -1.20
CA VAL A 88 6.95 9.55 -0.11
C VAL A 88 6.02 8.37 -0.38
N LYS A 89 5.91 7.46 0.56
CA LYS A 89 4.98 6.33 0.48
C LYS A 89 3.56 6.82 0.75
N LEU A 90 2.64 6.50 -0.17
CA LEU A 90 1.23 6.80 -0.01
C LEU A 90 0.57 5.82 0.97
N SER A 91 -0.53 6.24 1.60
CA SER A 91 -1.28 5.42 2.56
C SER A 91 -2.07 4.32 1.86
N THR A 92 -2.39 4.52 0.57
CA THR A 92 -3.16 3.57 -0.23
C THR A 92 -2.45 2.23 -0.36
N ASN A 93 -3.15 1.16 0.02
CA ASN A 93 -2.75 -0.20 -0.22
C ASN A 93 -3.82 -0.91 -1.06
N SER A 94 -3.42 -1.70 -2.04
CA SER A 94 -4.31 -2.48 -2.90
C SER A 94 -4.01 -3.97 -2.79
N SER A 95 -5.03 -4.80 -2.86
CA SER A 95 -4.90 -6.26 -3.00
C SER A 95 -4.96 -6.74 -4.45
N THR A 96 -5.11 -5.82 -5.40
CA THR A 96 -5.21 -6.10 -6.83
C THR A 96 -4.14 -5.37 -7.62
N ALA A 97 -3.81 -5.90 -8.80
CA ALA A 97 -2.84 -5.28 -9.73
C ALA A 97 -3.34 -3.96 -10.35
N ARG A 98 -4.56 -3.53 -10.07
CA ARG A 98 -5.11 -2.21 -10.34
C ARG A 98 -5.10 -1.41 -9.05
N ILE A 99 -4.30 -0.36 -9.02
CA ILE A 99 -4.10 0.49 -7.84
C ILE A 99 -4.72 1.84 -8.14
N GLU A 100 -5.67 2.24 -7.32
CA GLU A 100 -6.37 3.52 -7.43
C GLU A 100 -5.89 4.44 -6.31
N LEU A 101 -5.16 5.49 -6.69
CA LEU A 101 -4.51 6.42 -5.77
C LEU A 101 -5.36 7.69 -5.68
N ASP A 102 -5.64 8.16 -4.48
CA ASP A 102 -6.34 9.43 -4.26
C ASP A 102 -5.49 10.60 -4.77
N ALA A 103 -6.05 11.40 -5.69
CA ALA A 103 -5.36 12.55 -6.26
C ALA A 103 -5.01 13.62 -5.22
N LYS A 104 -5.84 13.76 -4.17
CA LYS A 104 -5.58 14.70 -3.06
C LYS A 104 -4.40 14.24 -2.21
N GLU A 105 -4.29 12.93 -1.95
CA GLU A 105 -3.15 12.39 -1.22
C GLU A 105 -1.85 12.60 -2.00
N ILE A 106 -1.87 12.37 -3.32
CA ILE A 106 -0.74 12.64 -4.20
C ILE A 106 -0.37 14.13 -4.15
N ALA A 107 -1.36 15.02 -4.32
CA ALA A 107 -1.14 16.48 -4.30
C ALA A 107 -0.53 16.94 -2.98
N ALA A 108 -1.03 16.45 -1.84
CA ALA A 108 -0.50 16.77 -0.53
C ALA A 108 0.94 16.27 -0.34
N ALA A 109 1.24 15.04 -0.77
CA ALA A 109 2.60 14.48 -0.70
C ALA A 109 3.58 15.29 -1.54
N LEU A 110 3.21 15.65 -2.79
CA LEU A 110 4.04 16.46 -3.68
C LEU A 110 4.24 17.88 -3.17
N THR A 111 3.19 18.50 -2.61
CA THR A 111 3.28 19.83 -1.98
C THR A 111 4.27 19.80 -0.82
N ASN A 112 4.20 18.79 0.04
CA ASN A 112 5.15 18.64 1.15
C ASN A 112 6.60 18.51 0.65
N ILE A 113 6.85 17.69 -0.38
CA ILE A 113 8.18 17.56 -0.98
C ILE A 113 8.68 18.94 -1.46
N LYS A 114 7.82 19.71 -2.15
CA LYS A 114 8.20 21.02 -2.67
C LYS A 114 8.44 22.06 -1.57
N VAL A 115 7.64 22.04 -0.52
CA VAL A 115 7.82 22.91 0.65
C VAL A 115 9.12 22.57 1.39
N GLU A 116 9.47 21.28 1.53
CA GLU A 116 10.76 20.86 2.09
C GLU A 116 11.95 21.29 1.22
N GLU A 117 11.75 21.42 -0.11
CA GLU A 117 12.74 21.99 -1.03
C GLU A 117 12.80 23.54 -0.98
N GLY A 118 11.90 24.17 -0.22
CA GLY A 118 11.89 25.62 0.01
C GLY A 118 10.82 26.37 -0.81
N ALA A 119 9.92 25.70 -1.48
CA ALA A 119 8.80 26.34 -2.18
C ALA A 119 7.79 26.92 -1.16
N THR A 120 7.18 28.02 -1.55
CA THR A 120 6.11 28.70 -0.80
C THR A 120 4.79 28.59 -1.56
N GLU A 121 3.66 28.90 -0.92
CA GLU A 121 2.35 28.91 -1.56
C GLU A 121 2.31 29.78 -2.82
N ALA A 122 3.07 30.87 -2.86
CA ALA A 122 3.14 31.79 -4.01
C ALA A 122 3.79 31.17 -5.26
N ASP A 123 4.52 30.07 -5.11
CA ASP A 123 5.17 29.36 -6.21
C ASP A 123 4.21 28.41 -6.94
N PHE A 124 3.01 28.19 -6.39
CA PHE A 124 1.97 27.36 -6.99
C PHE A 124 0.97 28.21 -7.79
N PRO A 125 0.29 27.64 -8.80
CA PRO A 125 0.39 26.25 -9.27
C PRO A 125 1.70 25.96 -10.02
N MET A 126 2.18 24.71 -9.91
CA MET A 126 3.37 24.23 -10.62
C MET A 126 3.01 23.16 -11.64
N ASN A 127 3.71 23.16 -12.80
CA ASN A 127 3.67 22.02 -13.73
C ASN A 127 4.96 21.22 -13.60
N ILE A 128 4.88 20.01 -13.03
CA ILE A 128 6.05 19.19 -12.67
C ILE A 128 5.90 17.76 -13.19
N PRO A 129 7.01 17.08 -13.50
CA PRO A 129 7.01 15.64 -13.67
C PRO A 129 6.84 14.95 -12.31
N VAL A 130 6.08 13.87 -12.28
CA VAL A 130 5.83 13.06 -11.10
C VAL A 130 6.17 11.62 -11.38
N TYR A 131 6.86 10.98 -10.45
CA TYR A 131 7.36 9.62 -10.57
C TYR A 131 6.70 8.71 -9.56
N PHE A 132 6.40 7.48 -9.98
CA PHE A 132 5.75 6.46 -9.16
C PHE A 132 6.57 5.17 -9.19
N GLN A 133 6.69 4.54 -8.04
CA GLN A 133 7.23 3.19 -7.90
C GLN A 133 6.30 2.38 -7.01
N ALA A 134 5.91 1.21 -7.48
CA ALA A 134 5.11 0.28 -6.71
C ALA A 134 6.00 -0.72 -5.96
N GLU A 135 5.51 -1.19 -4.82
CA GLU A 135 6.09 -2.26 -4.04
C GLU A 135 5.03 -3.34 -3.83
N ALA A 136 5.39 -4.59 -4.03
CA ALA A 136 4.54 -5.74 -3.79
C ALA A 136 5.13 -6.61 -2.68
N VAL A 137 4.27 -7.13 -1.80
CA VAL A 137 4.65 -8.02 -0.70
C VAL A 137 3.52 -9.00 -0.42
N ILE A 138 3.85 -10.25 -0.12
CA ILE A 138 2.86 -11.21 0.37
C ILE A 138 2.45 -10.81 1.77
N THR A 139 1.13 -10.80 2.01
CA THR A 139 0.57 -10.54 3.33
C THR A 139 -0.16 -11.79 3.82
N THR A 140 0.17 -12.23 5.03
CA THR A 140 -0.50 -13.36 5.68
C THR A 140 -1.94 -13.02 6.03
N THR A 141 -2.74 -14.03 6.38
CA THR A 141 -4.13 -13.84 6.85
C THR A 141 -4.23 -13.00 8.13
N MET A 142 -3.14 -12.89 8.89
CA MET A 142 -3.03 -12.03 10.07
C MET A 142 -2.54 -10.60 9.74
N GLY A 143 -2.40 -10.25 8.45
CA GLY A 143 -1.94 -8.93 8.03
C GLY A 143 -0.43 -8.71 8.11
N THR A 144 0.35 -9.74 8.42
CA THR A 144 1.82 -9.63 8.55
C THR A 144 2.47 -9.77 7.17
N ALA A 145 3.38 -8.85 6.84
CA ALA A 145 4.15 -8.91 5.61
C ALA A 145 5.25 -9.99 5.67
N VAL A 146 5.40 -10.75 4.59
CA VAL A 146 6.49 -11.70 4.41
C VAL A 146 7.65 -10.98 3.72
N GLU A 147 8.60 -10.47 4.49
CA GLU A 147 9.65 -9.57 4.00
C GLU A 147 10.49 -10.15 2.86
N THR A 148 10.71 -11.46 2.84
CA THR A 148 11.46 -12.15 1.76
C THR A 148 10.73 -12.15 0.42
N SER A 149 9.44 -11.80 0.40
CA SER A 149 8.63 -11.69 -0.81
C SER A 149 8.59 -10.28 -1.40
N ARG A 150 9.16 -9.29 -0.69
CA ARG A 150 9.10 -7.89 -1.07
C ARG A 150 9.88 -7.62 -2.36
N ILE A 151 9.24 -6.94 -3.29
CA ILE A 151 9.85 -6.52 -4.56
C ILE A 151 9.34 -5.14 -4.97
N LYS A 152 10.23 -4.30 -5.51
CA LYS A 152 9.91 -3.01 -6.10
C LYS A 152 9.82 -3.10 -7.61
N SER A 153 8.94 -2.30 -8.20
CA SER A 153 8.79 -2.19 -9.64
C SER A 153 9.83 -1.26 -10.28
N ASN A 154 9.81 -1.18 -11.62
CA ASN A 154 10.35 -0.04 -12.33
C ASN A 154 9.64 1.26 -11.92
N VAL A 155 10.29 2.39 -12.16
CA VAL A 155 9.69 3.72 -12.01
C VAL A 155 8.93 4.07 -13.29
N VAL A 156 7.74 4.67 -13.15
CA VAL A 156 6.96 5.27 -14.22
C VAL A 156 6.71 6.74 -13.93
N SER A 157 6.47 7.55 -14.98
CA SER A 157 6.25 9.00 -14.80
C SER A 157 4.93 9.47 -15.42
N LEU A 158 4.37 10.53 -14.84
CA LEU A 158 3.47 11.47 -15.47
C LEU A 158 4.29 12.72 -15.75
N ASN A 159 4.44 13.07 -17.02
CA ASN A 159 5.42 14.10 -17.43
C ASN A 159 4.94 15.54 -17.19
N LYS A 160 3.63 15.74 -17.05
CA LYS A 160 3.01 17.06 -16.90
C LYS A 160 1.88 16.96 -15.88
N VAL A 161 2.19 17.26 -14.64
CA VAL A 161 1.20 17.28 -13.55
C VAL A 161 1.04 18.71 -13.07
N ASP A 162 -0.18 19.22 -13.19
CA ASP A 162 -0.56 20.51 -12.62
C ASP A 162 -0.86 20.29 -11.12
N LEU A 163 0.00 20.87 -10.29
CA LEU A 163 -0.03 20.78 -8.85
C LEU A 163 -0.42 22.14 -8.27
N GLU A 164 -1.60 22.21 -7.67
CA GLU A 164 -1.99 23.33 -6.82
C GLU A 164 -1.48 23.12 -5.38
N PHE A 165 -1.34 24.22 -4.64
CA PHE A 165 -0.93 24.14 -3.24
C PHE A 165 -1.97 23.34 -2.43
N SER A 166 -1.56 22.23 -1.87
CA SER A 166 -2.44 21.30 -1.15
C SER A 166 -1.69 20.73 0.05
N LEU A 167 -1.98 21.24 1.23
CA LEU A 167 -1.49 20.62 2.46
C LEU A 167 -2.45 19.54 2.93
N PRO A 168 -1.94 18.48 3.58
CA PRO A 168 -2.80 17.51 4.22
C PRO A 168 -3.69 18.23 5.25
N PRO A 169 -4.96 17.81 5.40
CA PRO A 169 -5.84 18.42 6.40
C PRO A 169 -5.18 18.29 7.78
N VAL A 170 -5.07 19.41 8.47
CA VAL A 170 -4.61 19.41 9.86
C VAL A 170 -5.71 18.72 10.68
N LEU A 171 -5.42 17.50 11.14
CA LEU A 171 -6.31 16.83 12.07
C LEU A 171 -6.22 17.57 13.40
N LEU A 172 -7.17 18.46 13.63
CA LEU A 172 -7.33 19.06 14.95
C LEU A 172 -7.70 17.95 15.93
N PRO A 173 -7.04 17.85 17.09
CA PRO A 173 -7.42 16.88 18.09
C PRO A 173 -8.87 17.12 18.49
N GLU A 174 -9.65 16.04 18.56
CA GLU A 174 -11.07 16.07 18.89
C GLU A 174 -11.33 16.73 20.26
N ASN A 175 -10.35 16.62 21.15
CA ASN A 175 -10.39 17.23 22.45
C ASN A 175 -9.06 17.92 22.77
N ILE A 176 -9.13 19.20 23.11
CA ILE A 176 -8.00 20.00 23.60
C ILE A 176 -8.24 20.27 25.09
N TYR A 177 -7.25 20.04 25.89
CA TYR A 177 -7.31 20.24 27.34
C TYR A 177 -6.33 21.33 27.78
N LEU A 178 -6.79 22.23 28.62
CA LEU A 178 -5.93 23.18 29.28
C LEU A 178 -5.39 22.56 30.58
N ILE A 179 -4.06 22.46 30.70
CA ILE A 179 -3.38 21.99 31.91
C ILE A 179 -2.50 23.09 32.47
N GLY A 180 -2.49 23.24 33.77
CA GLY A 180 -1.69 24.29 34.41
C GLY A 180 -1.79 24.26 35.94
N LYS A 181 -1.31 25.34 36.56
CA LYS A 181 -1.30 25.49 38.03
C LYS A 181 -2.72 25.44 38.63
N PHE A 182 -3.74 25.87 37.89
CA PHE A 182 -5.14 25.86 38.30
C PHE A 182 -5.69 24.43 38.48
N CYS A 183 -5.12 23.43 37.83
CA CYS A 183 -5.48 22.00 37.97
C CYS A 183 -4.33 21.20 38.64
N GLU A 184 -3.41 21.88 39.33
CA GLU A 184 -2.26 21.26 40.04
C GLU A 184 -1.40 20.37 39.12
N TRP A 185 -1.38 20.64 37.79
CA TRP A 185 -0.71 19.84 36.76
C TRP A 185 -1.21 18.39 36.69
N ASN A 186 -2.44 18.12 37.15
CA ASN A 186 -3.05 16.82 37.17
C ASN A 186 -4.01 16.66 35.98
N TRP A 187 -3.80 15.60 35.18
CA TRP A 187 -4.63 15.30 34.00
C TRP A 187 -6.10 15.07 34.35
N ASP A 188 -6.40 14.46 35.49
CA ASP A 188 -7.78 14.18 35.93
C ASP A 188 -8.57 15.46 36.27
N LYS A 189 -7.85 16.59 36.45
CA LYS A 189 -8.41 17.90 36.77
C LYS A 189 -8.29 18.91 35.63
N CYS A 190 -7.87 18.47 34.42
CA CYS A 190 -7.74 19.39 33.30
C CYS A 190 -9.12 19.89 32.83
N VAL A 191 -9.11 21.09 32.27
CA VAL A 191 -10.31 21.72 31.71
C VAL A 191 -10.36 21.41 30.22
N ALA A 192 -11.42 20.75 29.77
CA ALA A 192 -11.69 20.58 28.35
C ALA A 192 -12.01 21.94 27.73
N MET A 193 -11.35 22.29 26.61
CA MET A 193 -11.65 23.48 25.86
C MET A 193 -12.79 23.18 24.89
N ALA A 194 -13.85 23.95 24.95
CA ALA A 194 -14.90 23.90 23.96
C ALA A 194 -14.42 24.57 22.66
N PRO A 195 -14.67 23.99 21.47
CA PRO A 195 -14.36 24.65 20.21
C PRO A 195 -15.21 25.93 20.11
N VAL A 196 -14.56 27.05 19.83
CA VAL A 196 -15.24 28.28 19.46
C VAL A 196 -15.50 28.21 17.96
N TYR A 197 -16.75 28.01 17.58
CA TYR A 197 -17.16 28.17 16.20
C TYR A 197 -17.32 29.65 15.95
N ASP A 198 -16.56 30.20 15.00
CA ASP A 198 -16.78 31.55 14.52
C ASP A 198 -18.11 31.58 13.77
N THR A 199 -19.13 32.19 14.37
CA THR A 199 -20.50 32.25 13.80
C THR A 199 -20.73 33.52 13.00
N ASP A 200 -19.67 34.28 12.69
CA ASP A 200 -19.80 35.60 12.06
C ASP A 200 -19.52 35.60 10.54
N ASP A 201 -19.66 34.48 9.83
CA ASP A 201 -19.80 34.47 8.38
C ASP A 201 -21.26 34.30 7.97
N THR A 202 -22.03 35.40 8.06
CA THR A 202 -23.31 35.60 7.37
C THR A 202 -23.20 36.68 6.30
#